data_24911ae60f491b6581aca57772d4e27f
#
_entry.id   24911ae60f491b6581aca57772d4e27f
#
_cell.length_a   1.000
_cell.length_b   1.000
_cell.length_c   1.000
_cell.angle_alpha   90.00
_cell.angle_beta   90.00
_cell.angle_gamma   90.00
#
_symmetry.space_group_name_H-M   'P 1'
#
loop_
_entity.id
_entity.type
_entity.pdbx_description
1 polymer ?
#
loop_
_entity_poly.entity_id
_entity_poly.type
_entity_poly.pdbx_seq_one_letter_code
_entity_poly.pdbx_strand_id
1 'polypeptide(L)'
;MTAVVKGQLNVVPYLAHGPRCARRGGDLWSRVQIYVQPQWNVRTSKYGNRGFRARRRWGSAEHLRRCAALPWFGSRELLGGESPVRVARLHGVGDVRVADELRPSPGAGETLVRVTAVGLCGSDLHWFTDGGIGDAQLTHPLVLGHEFAGVIQGGSHDGRRVAIDPALPCGVCEPCLEGNRNLCVSVRFAGHGANDGGLREFLAWPTALLRPVPDTLSDADAAMLEPLGVALHAHDLGKPKAGAVVAVIGCGPIGLCMVQLARAAGASQVVAVEPLAHRREAAAAMGAHVVLDADADNVHVALSEATGGRGVDVAFEAAGTDAGVGFAVAAARPGGRVILAGIPGHDSTTFPASVARRKGLTLKLSRRMKEMYPRTIRLVDEGLVDVASIVTHTFPLEKADEAFRAASDRVGLKIIVSPSP
;
A
#
# COMPACT_ATOMS: atom_id res chain seq x y z
N MET A 1 37.67 35.42 2.03
CA MET A 1 36.44 35.53 1.23
C MET A 1 35.34 34.83 2.01
N THR A 2 34.49 35.61 2.64
CA THR A 2 33.45 35.13 3.55
C THR A 2 32.10 35.17 2.79
N ALA A 3 31.53 34.01 2.55
CA ALA A 3 30.21 33.92 1.95
C ALA A 3 29.14 33.88 3.06
N VAL A 4 28.31 34.92 3.10
CA VAL A 4 27.13 35.01 3.96
C VAL A 4 25.93 34.46 3.19
N VAL A 5 25.37 33.35 3.64
CA VAL A 5 24.11 32.82 3.13
C VAL A 5 22.99 33.34 4.03
N LYS A 6 22.14 34.22 3.51
CA LYS A 6 20.89 34.65 4.16
C LYS A 6 19.80 33.63 3.79
N GLY A 7 19.37 32.81 4.75
CA GLY A 7 18.16 31.98 4.63
C GLY A 7 16.97 32.73 5.21
N GLN A 8 15.92 32.95 4.42
CA GLN A 8 14.61 33.42 4.89
C GLN A 8 13.81 32.22 5.42
N LEU A 9 13.38 32.31 6.67
CA LEU A 9 12.44 31.38 7.30
C LEU A 9 11.01 31.86 7.04
N ASN A 10 10.25 31.11 6.26
CA ASN A 10 8.80 31.28 6.16
C ASN A 10 8.12 30.44 7.24
N VAL A 11 7.51 31.10 8.21
CA VAL A 11 6.71 30.47 9.28
C VAL A 11 5.24 30.55 8.87
N VAL A 12 4.60 29.39 8.69
CA VAL A 12 3.14 29.29 8.47
C VAL A 12 2.50 28.90 9.81
N PRO A 13 1.60 29.71 10.41
CA PRO A 13 0.94 29.36 11.66
C PRO A 13 -0.20 28.36 11.41
N TYR A 14 -0.16 27.22 12.11
CA TYR A 14 -1.24 26.25 12.16
C TYR A 14 -2.14 26.56 13.37
N LEU A 15 -3.39 26.91 13.14
CA LEU A 15 -4.40 27.11 14.18
C LEU A 15 -5.12 25.79 14.44
N ALA A 16 -4.87 25.18 15.59
CA ALA A 16 -5.66 24.08 16.12
C ALA A 16 -6.82 24.62 16.94
N HIS A 17 -8.07 24.30 16.57
CA HIS A 17 -9.26 24.58 17.34
C HIS A 17 -9.55 23.43 18.32
N GLY A 18 -9.41 23.68 19.62
CA GLY A 18 -9.95 22.84 20.69
C GLY A 18 -11.18 23.52 21.35
N PRO A 19 -12.06 22.77 22.03
CA PRO A 19 -13.35 23.27 22.52
C PRO A 19 -13.21 24.29 23.63
N ARG A 20 -14.01 25.36 23.55
CA ARG A 20 -14.07 26.48 24.50
C ARG A 20 -14.77 26.07 25.79
N CYS A 21 -14.08 26.19 26.91
CA CYS A 21 -14.72 26.33 28.21
C CYS A 21 -14.62 27.81 28.63
N ALA A 22 -15.76 28.49 28.75
CA ALA A 22 -15.82 29.89 29.10
C ALA A 22 -15.66 30.08 30.61
N ARG A 23 -14.65 30.87 31.05
CA ARG A 23 -14.76 31.74 32.25
C ARG A 23 -13.73 32.89 32.18
N ARG A 24 -14.23 34.02 32.59
CA ARG A 24 -13.74 35.39 32.62
C ARG A 24 -12.30 35.61 33.10
N GLY A 25 -11.63 36.54 32.43
CA GLY A 25 -10.71 37.54 32.98
C GLY A 25 -9.24 37.09 33.10
N GLY A 26 -8.34 37.79 32.38
CA GLY A 26 -6.94 37.85 32.70
C GLY A 26 -6.00 37.25 31.65
N ASP A 27 -5.32 38.15 30.96
CA ASP A 27 -4.05 38.05 30.24
C ASP A 27 -3.67 36.76 29.48
N LEU A 28 -3.78 36.88 28.18
CA LEU A 28 -3.33 35.92 27.17
C LEU A 28 -1.90 36.25 26.71
N TRP A 29 -0.90 35.80 27.44
CA TRP A 29 0.48 35.63 26.91
C TRP A 29 1.20 34.56 27.71
N SER A 30 1.24 33.34 27.19
CA SER A 30 2.42 32.48 27.37
C SER A 30 2.16 31.03 26.90
N ARG A 31 3.14 30.59 26.12
CA ARG A 31 3.58 29.22 25.80
C ARG A 31 3.14 28.67 24.46
N VAL A 32 3.85 29.12 23.45
CA VAL A 32 4.09 28.32 22.23
C VAL A 32 5.27 27.39 22.55
N GLN A 33 5.03 26.09 22.55
CA GLN A 33 6.07 25.07 22.64
C GLN A 33 6.45 24.67 21.21
N ILE A 34 7.65 25.09 20.79
CA ILE A 34 8.20 24.74 19.47
C ILE A 34 9.02 23.47 19.64
N TYR A 35 8.57 22.37 19.03
CA TYR A 35 9.39 21.17 18.85
C TYR A 35 10.22 21.32 17.58
N VAL A 36 11.53 21.48 17.74
CA VAL A 36 12.48 21.41 16.63
C VAL A 36 13.09 20.00 16.65
N GLN A 37 12.82 19.19 15.65
CA GLN A 37 13.57 17.95 15.43
C GLN A 37 14.92 18.31 14.79
N PRO A 38 16.06 17.88 15.33
CA PRO A 38 17.36 18.08 14.69
C PRO A 38 17.65 16.91 13.75
N GLN A 39 17.51 17.12 12.45
CA GLN A 39 18.22 16.31 11.47
C GLN A 39 19.40 17.11 10.95
N TRP A 40 20.59 16.80 11.44
CA TRP A 40 21.88 16.98 10.71
C TRP A 40 23.01 16.35 11.50
N ASN A 41 23.62 15.32 10.91
CA ASN A 41 24.91 14.77 11.38
C ASN A 41 26.03 15.76 11.02
N VAL A 42 26.54 16.49 11.99
CA VAL A 42 27.77 17.26 11.83
C VAL A 42 28.88 16.57 12.62
N ARG A 43 29.91 16.12 11.92
CA ARG A 43 31.17 15.66 12.53
C ARG A 43 31.82 16.84 13.32
N THR A 44 31.93 16.70 14.62
CA THR A 44 32.63 17.65 15.47
C THR A 44 34.11 17.34 15.52
N SER A 45 34.94 18.31 15.16
CA SER A 45 36.33 18.39 15.57
C SER A 45 36.42 19.11 16.90
N LYS A 46 37.36 18.66 17.71
CA LYS A 46 37.69 19.05 19.08
C LYS A 46 37.80 20.56 19.31
N TYR A 47 37.13 21.12 20.35
CA TYR A 47 37.67 22.08 21.27
C TYR A 47 36.73 22.31 22.47
N GLY A 48 37.30 22.18 23.69
CA GLY A 48 37.13 22.96 24.94
C GLY A 48 35.77 23.01 25.69
N ASN A 49 35.72 22.24 26.75
CA ASN A 49 34.82 22.34 27.93
C ASN A 49 34.71 23.75 28.54
N ARG A 50 33.50 24.30 28.72
CA ARG A 50 33.15 25.17 29.87
C ARG A 50 31.67 24.93 30.26
N GLY A 51 31.48 24.55 31.52
CA GLY A 51 30.20 24.14 32.08
C GLY A 51 29.23 25.30 32.36
N PHE A 52 27.95 25.03 32.15
CA PHE A 52 26.84 25.83 32.67
C PHE A 52 25.99 24.96 33.61
N ARG A 53 25.93 25.35 34.90
CA ARG A 53 25.04 24.75 35.90
C ARG A 53 23.66 25.42 35.82
N ALA A 54 22.64 24.69 35.41
CA ALA A 54 21.25 25.09 35.56
C ALA A 54 20.67 24.51 36.86
N ARG A 55 20.23 25.38 37.78
CA ARG A 55 19.50 24.99 38.99
C ARG A 55 18.04 24.64 38.67
N ARG A 56 17.64 23.44 38.99
CA ARG A 56 16.21 23.00 38.97
C ARG A 56 15.55 23.44 40.29
N ARG A 57 14.45 24.18 40.21
CA ARG A 57 13.47 24.30 41.32
C ARG A 57 12.27 23.45 40.96
N TRP A 58 11.95 22.49 41.79
CA TRP A 58 10.73 21.70 41.77
C TRP A 58 9.68 22.41 42.61
N GLY A 59 8.51 22.71 42.04
CA GLY A 59 7.33 23.15 42.75
C GLY A 59 6.45 21.94 43.08
N SER A 60 5.88 21.93 44.25
CA SER A 60 5.23 20.83 44.98
C SER A 60 3.99 20.22 44.27
N ALA A 61 3.83 18.91 44.46
CA ALA A 61 2.88 17.98 43.89
C ALA A 61 1.47 18.05 44.51
N GLU A 62 0.91 19.23 44.77
CA GLU A 62 -0.37 19.33 45.50
C GLU A 62 -1.60 19.76 44.65
N HIS A 63 -1.45 19.98 43.34
CA HIS A 63 -2.55 20.41 42.49
C HIS A 63 -3.15 19.31 41.56
N LEU A 64 -2.69 18.06 41.69
CA LEU A 64 -3.17 16.94 40.82
C LEU A 64 -4.19 16.00 41.47
N ARG A 65 -4.76 16.33 42.65
CA ARG A 65 -5.69 15.46 43.38
C ARG A 65 -7.16 15.88 43.37
N ARG A 66 -7.62 16.72 42.44
CA ARG A 66 -9.04 17.15 42.40
C ARG A 66 -9.77 16.93 41.08
N CYS A 67 -9.25 16.09 40.17
CA CYS A 67 -10.00 15.71 38.96
C CYS A 67 -10.33 14.21 38.84
N ALA A 68 -10.36 13.49 39.97
CA ALA A 68 -10.70 12.07 39.98
C ALA A 68 -11.98 11.86 40.78
N ALA A 69 -13.14 12.23 40.24
CA ALA A 69 -14.45 11.68 40.54
C ALA A 69 -15.55 12.33 39.67
N LEU A 70 -15.59 11.99 38.40
CA LEU A 70 -16.82 12.05 37.63
C LEU A 70 -17.28 10.61 37.38
N PRO A 71 -18.55 10.26 37.64
CA PRO A 71 -19.07 8.93 37.39
C PRO A 71 -19.00 8.64 35.90
N TRP A 72 -18.57 7.44 35.56
CA TRP A 72 -18.67 6.85 34.23
C TRP A 72 -20.16 6.79 33.83
N PHE A 73 -20.67 7.83 33.18
CA PHE A 73 -21.94 7.76 32.48
C PHE A 73 -21.70 7.03 31.17
N GLY A 74 -22.54 6.03 30.92
CA GLY A 74 -22.47 5.14 29.78
C GLY A 74 -22.38 5.89 28.47
N SER A 75 -21.49 5.39 27.61
CA SER A 75 -21.04 5.92 26.31
C SER A 75 -22.13 6.03 25.23
N ARG A 76 -23.38 6.08 25.53
CA ARG A 76 -24.49 6.13 24.56
C ARG A 76 -25.16 7.52 24.36
N GLU A 77 -24.93 8.49 25.20
CA GLU A 77 -25.67 9.79 25.14
C GLU A 77 -24.83 11.00 24.66
N LEU A 78 -23.55 10.84 24.33
CA LEU A 78 -22.71 11.97 23.84
C LEU A 78 -22.46 11.97 22.34
N LEU A 79 -22.99 10.99 21.60
CA LEU A 79 -22.89 10.93 20.13
C LEU A 79 -24.19 11.48 19.55
N GLY A 80 -24.19 12.75 19.17
CA GLY A 80 -25.33 13.37 18.50
C GLY A 80 -25.75 12.56 17.28
N GLY A 81 -26.81 11.78 17.42
CA GLY A 81 -27.68 11.27 16.35
C GLY A 81 -27.12 10.31 15.30
N GLU A 82 -25.82 10.13 15.15
CA GLU A 82 -25.27 9.20 14.16
C GLU A 82 -24.85 7.87 14.83
N SER A 83 -25.30 6.76 14.23
CA SER A 83 -24.90 5.42 14.69
C SER A 83 -23.39 5.24 14.55
N PRO A 84 -22.71 4.63 15.54
CA PRO A 84 -21.30 4.29 15.43
C PRO A 84 -21.07 3.35 14.24
N VAL A 85 -19.85 3.36 13.69
CA VAL A 85 -19.43 2.54 12.56
C VAL A 85 -18.31 1.60 12.99
N ARG A 86 -18.28 0.40 12.44
CA ARG A 86 -17.26 -0.59 12.76
C ARG A 86 -15.98 -0.31 11.99
N VAL A 87 -14.85 -0.48 12.68
CA VAL A 87 -13.51 -0.28 12.16
C VAL A 87 -12.59 -1.39 12.65
N ALA A 88 -11.83 -2.02 11.77
CA ALA A 88 -10.79 -2.98 12.12
C ALA A 88 -9.43 -2.28 12.15
N ARG A 89 -8.76 -2.29 13.33
CA ARG A 89 -7.43 -1.69 13.53
C ARG A 89 -6.39 -2.73 13.92
N LEU A 90 -5.22 -2.62 13.33
CA LEU A 90 -4.02 -3.30 13.78
C LEU A 90 -3.44 -2.54 14.98
N HIS A 91 -3.40 -3.19 16.16
CA HIS A 91 -2.87 -2.63 17.40
C HIS A 91 -1.41 -3.02 17.66
N GLY A 92 -0.95 -4.09 17.06
CA GLY A 92 0.40 -4.63 17.16
C GLY A 92 0.54 -5.85 16.25
N VAL A 93 1.70 -6.48 16.25
CA VAL A 93 1.93 -7.70 15.47
C VAL A 93 0.90 -8.78 15.82
N GLY A 94 0.17 -9.26 14.82
CA GLY A 94 -0.85 -10.29 14.96
C GLY A 94 -2.10 -9.89 15.74
N ASP A 95 -2.34 -8.59 15.98
CA ASP A 95 -3.43 -8.09 16.84
C ASP A 95 -4.33 -7.11 16.08
N VAL A 96 -5.29 -7.65 15.34
CA VAL A 96 -6.36 -6.89 14.67
C VAL A 96 -7.62 -6.92 15.52
N ARG A 97 -8.17 -5.75 15.85
CA ARG A 97 -9.37 -5.60 16.68
C ARG A 97 -10.42 -4.81 15.94
N VAL A 98 -11.67 -5.25 16.04
CA VAL A 98 -12.85 -4.52 15.54
C VAL A 98 -13.50 -3.76 16.68
N ALA A 99 -13.76 -2.48 16.47
CA ALA A 99 -14.40 -1.60 17.46
C ALA A 99 -15.34 -0.60 16.77
N ASP A 100 -16.25 -0.05 17.56
CA ASP A 100 -17.13 1.04 17.15
C ASP A 100 -16.38 2.37 17.23
N GLU A 101 -16.41 3.15 16.16
CA GLU A 101 -15.82 4.49 16.06
C GLU A 101 -16.87 5.49 15.56
N LEU A 102 -16.56 6.77 15.65
CA LEU A 102 -17.39 7.82 15.06
C LEU A 102 -17.41 7.69 13.54
N ARG A 103 -18.58 7.81 12.93
CA ARG A 103 -18.72 7.90 11.48
C ARG A 103 -17.93 9.11 10.98
N PRO A 104 -17.08 8.95 9.94
CA PRO A 104 -16.32 10.07 9.41
C PRO A 104 -17.25 11.07 8.69
N SER A 105 -17.00 12.36 8.92
CA SER A 105 -17.66 13.44 8.18
C SER A 105 -16.70 13.95 7.09
N PRO A 106 -17.12 13.99 5.81
CA PRO A 106 -16.27 14.45 4.72
C PRO A 106 -15.93 15.94 4.85
N GLY A 107 -14.66 16.27 4.66
CA GLY A 107 -14.17 17.63 4.57
C GLY A 107 -14.40 18.24 3.19
N ALA A 108 -13.91 19.48 2.99
CA ALA A 108 -13.97 20.14 1.70
C ALA A 108 -13.22 19.33 0.62
N GLY A 109 -13.91 19.00 -0.48
CA GLY A 109 -13.34 18.18 -1.57
C GLY A 109 -13.31 16.69 -1.31
N GLU A 110 -13.87 16.23 -0.19
CA GLU A 110 -14.03 14.81 0.14
C GLU A 110 -15.49 14.36 -0.03
N THR A 111 -15.66 13.08 -0.22
CA THR A 111 -16.94 12.39 -0.33
C THR A 111 -16.96 11.25 0.65
N LEU A 112 -18.11 11.04 1.31
CA LEU A 112 -18.33 9.88 2.16
C LEU A 112 -18.60 8.66 1.29
N VAL A 113 -17.89 7.57 1.56
CA VAL A 113 -18.04 6.29 0.87
C VAL A 113 -18.35 5.20 1.89
N ARG A 114 -19.40 4.42 1.64
CA ARG A 114 -19.63 3.15 2.32
C ARG A 114 -18.75 2.10 1.65
N VAL A 115 -17.78 1.58 2.39
CA VAL A 115 -16.81 0.60 1.88
C VAL A 115 -17.49 -0.78 1.82
N THR A 116 -17.42 -1.44 0.67
CA THR A 116 -18.08 -2.73 0.43
C THR A 116 -17.10 -3.89 0.25
N ALA A 117 -15.89 -3.63 -0.24
CA ALA A 117 -14.87 -4.65 -0.43
C ALA A 117 -13.46 -4.08 -0.20
N VAL A 118 -12.62 -4.83 0.50
CA VAL A 118 -11.20 -4.50 0.75
C VAL A 118 -10.36 -5.73 0.52
N GLY A 119 -9.45 -5.69 -0.46
CA GLY A 119 -8.45 -6.73 -0.69
C GLY A 119 -7.31 -6.66 0.33
N LEU A 120 -6.88 -7.82 0.83
CA LEU A 120 -5.67 -7.90 1.64
C LEU A 120 -4.44 -8.05 0.72
N CYS A 121 -3.49 -7.13 0.87
CA CYS A 121 -2.24 -7.08 0.13
C CYS A 121 -1.08 -7.69 0.92
N GLY A 122 -0.04 -8.17 0.23
CA GLY A 122 1.21 -8.58 0.86
C GLY A 122 1.83 -7.49 1.76
N SER A 123 1.66 -6.22 1.40
CA SER A 123 2.12 -5.12 2.24
C SER A 123 1.31 -4.95 3.54
N ASP A 124 -0.01 -5.27 3.54
CA ASP A 124 -0.80 -5.32 4.76
C ASP A 124 -0.33 -6.47 5.67
N LEU A 125 0.11 -7.59 5.07
CA LEU A 125 0.66 -8.72 5.82
C LEU A 125 1.98 -8.36 6.52
N HIS A 126 2.86 -7.58 5.88
CA HIS A 126 4.06 -7.06 6.55
C HIS A 126 3.72 -6.20 7.79
N TRP A 127 2.69 -5.36 7.70
CA TRP A 127 2.21 -4.65 8.90
C TRP A 127 1.72 -5.62 9.97
N PHE A 128 0.98 -6.67 9.59
CA PHE A 128 0.38 -7.63 10.50
C PHE A 128 1.43 -8.56 11.14
N THR A 129 2.40 -9.07 10.36
CA THR A 129 3.39 -10.07 10.84
C THR A 129 4.66 -9.44 11.41
N ASP A 130 5.13 -8.32 10.82
CA ASP A 130 6.43 -7.75 11.10
C ASP A 130 6.34 -6.40 11.85
N GLY A 131 5.12 -5.83 11.95
CA GLY A 131 4.87 -4.54 12.59
C GLY A 131 5.36 -3.34 11.76
N GLY A 132 5.64 -3.53 10.47
CA GLY A 132 6.12 -2.47 9.59
C GLY A 132 6.40 -2.92 8.17
N ILE A 133 6.86 -2.00 7.34
CA ILE A 133 7.28 -2.28 5.96
C ILE A 133 8.42 -1.33 5.55
N GLY A 134 9.58 -1.88 5.19
CA GLY A 134 10.79 -1.10 4.94
C GLY A 134 11.19 -0.29 6.18
N ASP A 135 11.31 1.02 6.04
CA ASP A 135 11.64 1.97 7.11
C ASP A 135 10.43 2.42 7.95
N ALA A 136 9.21 2.11 7.51
CA ALA A 136 8.00 2.48 8.23
C ALA A 136 7.64 1.45 9.30
N GLN A 137 7.41 1.92 10.55
CA GLN A 137 7.05 1.09 11.70
C GLN A 137 5.68 1.47 12.24
N LEU A 138 4.97 0.51 12.83
CA LEU A 138 3.71 0.72 13.51
C LEU A 138 3.94 1.48 14.82
N THR A 139 3.57 2.75 14.85
CA THR A 139 3.75 3.63 16.02
C THR A 139 2.45 3.92 16.76
N HIS A 140 1.31 3.58 16.17
CA HIS A 140 -0.05 3.73 16.73
C HIS A 140 -1.00 2.76 16.03
N PRO A 141 -2.17 2.46 16.61
CA PRO A 141 -3.15 1.59 15.95
C PRO A 141 -3.56 2.13 14.58
N LEU A 142 -3.48 1.27 13.54
CA LEU A 142 -3.67 1.65 12.13
C LEU A 142 -4.80 0.83 11.49
N VAL A 143 -5.70 1.49 10.78
CA VAL A 143 -6.63 0.80 9.88
C VAL A 143 -5.88 0.47 8.59
N LEU A 144 -5.76 -0.82 8.29
CA LEU A 144 -5.10 -1.30 7.08
C LEU A 144 -6.06 -1.32 5.88
N GLY A 145 -5.60 -1.83 4.74
CA GLY A 145 -6.37 -1.99 3.51
C GLY A 145 -6.28 -0.78 2.59
N HIS A 146 -5.81 -1.02 1.37
CA HIS A 146 -5.63 0.00 0.33
C HIS A 146 -6.09 -0.47 -1.06
N GLU A 147 -6.58 -1.68 -1.17
CA GLU A 147 -7.22 -2.23 -2.36
C GLU A 147 -8.72 -2.27 -2.11
N PHE A 148 -9.46 -1.19 -2.36
CA PHE A 148 -10.82 -1.10 -1.87
C PHE A 148 -11.80 -0.43 -2.81
N ALA A 149 -13.07 -0.80 -2.64
CA ALA A 149 -14.22 -0.30 -3.38
C ALA A 149 -15.37 0.05 -2.44
N GLY A 150 -16.32 0.82 -2.92
CA GLY A 150 -17.48 1.19 -2.14
C GLY A 150 -18.55 1.93 -2.93
N VAL A 151 -19.52 2.45 -2.20
CA VAL A 151 -20.67 3.18 -2.73
C VAL A 151 -20.68 4.59 -2.13
N ILE A 152 -20.75 5.59 -2.99
CA ILE A 152 -20.83 7.00 -2.59
C ILE A 152 -22.10 7.23 -1.77
N GLN A 153 -21.98 8.00 -0.69
CA GLN A 153 -23.07 8.37 0.20
C GLN A 153 -23.32 9.87 0.16
N GLY A 154 -24.47 10.25 -0.35
CA GLY A 154 -24.91 11.63 -0.45
C GLY A 154 -24.36 12.40 -1.66
N GLY A 155 -24.87 13.64 -1.82
CA GLY A 155 -24.49 14.50 -2.92
C GLY A 155 -25.03 14.07 -4.29
N SER A 156 -24.50 14.66 -5.36
CA SER A 156 -24.96 14.42 -6.75
C SER A 156 -24.60 13.03 -7.31
N HIS A 157 -23.75 12.28 -6.61
CA HIS A 157 -23.28 10.95 -7.03
C HIS A 157 -23.68 9.86 -6.02
N ASP A 158 -24.69 10.12 -5.19
CA ASP A 158 -25.20 9.15 -4.22
C ASP A 158 -25.56 7.82 -4.88
N GLY A 159 -25.22 6.71 -4.23
CA GLY A 159 -25.45 5.36 -4.72
C GLY A 159 -24.47 4.88 -5.82
N ARG A 160 -23.57 5.73 -6.32
CA ARG A 160 -22.62 5.34 -7.36
C ARG A 160 -21.52 4.45 -6.80
N ARG A 161 -21.28 3.33 -7.47
CA ARG A 161 -20.20 2.41 -7.15
C ARG A 161 -18.85 2.93 -7.65
N VAL A 162 -17.82 2.80 -6.83
CA VAL A 162 -16.47 3.31 -7.12
C VAL A 162 -15.38 2.36 -6.66
N ALA A 163 -14.32 2.24 -7.44
CA ALA A 163 -13.02 1.85 -6.94
C ALA A 163 -12.33 3.08 -6.35
N ILE A 164 -11.56 2.91 -5.30
CA ILE A 164 -10.96 4.03 -4.56
C ILE A 164 -9.45 3.99 -4.75
N ASP A 165 -8.90 5.07 -5.33
CA ASP A 165 -7.46 5.22 -5.48
C ASP A 165 -6.83 5.55 -4.12
N PRO A 166 -5.98 4.67 -3.56
CA PRO A 166 -5.44 4.84 -2.21
C PRO A 166 -4.35 5.90 -2.10
N ALA A 167 -3.84 6.40 -3.22
CA ALA A 167 -2.69 7.30 -3.24
C ALA A 167 -3.11 8.76 -3.39
N LEU A 168 -2.77 9.59 -2.38
CA LEU A 168 -2.95 11.05 -2.39
C LEU A 168 -1.61 11.73 -2.70
N PRO A 169 -1.30 12.03 -3.96
CA PRO A 169 -0.09 12.77 -4.33
C PRO A 169 -0.24 14.24 -3.99
N CYS A 170 0.86 14.96 -3.77
CA CYS A 170 0.81 16.39 -3.49
C CYS A 170 0.43 17.26 -4.71
N GLY A 171 0.57 16.73 -5.93
CA GLY A 171 0.24 17.42 -7.19
C GLY A 171 1.23 18.51 -7.64
N VAL A 172 2.21 18.88 -6.82
CA VAL A 172 3.09 20.04 -7.07
C VAL A 172 4.59 19.73 -7.11
N CYS A 173 5.02 18.53 -6.66
CA CYS A 173 6.43 18.13 -6.76
C CYS A 173 6.78 17.75 -8.21
N GLU A 174 8.07 17.74 -8.54
CA GLU A 174 8.57 17.43 -9.88
C GLU A 174 8.00 16.10 -10.42
N PRO A 175 8.07 14.95 -9.70
CA PRO A 175 7.44 13.72 -10.18
C PRO A 175 5.94 13.84 -10.48
N CYS A 176 5.19 14.59 -9.67
CA CYS A 176 3.76 14.80 -9.92
C CYS A 176 3.53 15.61 -11.20
N LEU A 177 4.30 16.68 -11.43
CA LEU A 177 4.20 17.52 -12.61
C LEU A 177 4.59 16.78 -13.90
N GLU A 178 5.49 15.79 -13.80
CA GLU A 178 5.87 14.89 -14.88
C GLU A 178 4.87 13.74 -15.12
N GLY A 179 3.78 13.66 -14.36
CA GLY A 179 2.80 12.56 -14.44
C GLY A 179 3.23 11.27 -13.75
N ASN A 180 4.29 11.33 -12.93
CA ASN A 180 4.79 10.21 -12.13
C ASN A 180 4.27 10.29 -10.68
N ARG A 181 2.96 10.42 -10.50
CA ARG A 181 2.30 10.60 -9.19
C ARG A 181 2.64 9.51 -8.17
N ASN A 182 2.93 8.28 -8.62
CA ASN A 182 3.38 7.16 -7.80
C ASN A 182 4.75 7.38 -7.14
N LEU A 183 5.54 8.31 -7.67
CA LEU A 183 6.86 8.72 -7.15
C LEU A 183 6.79 10.02 -6.34
N CYS A 184 5.60 10.51 -6.01
CA CYS A 184 5.42 11.72 -5.20
C CYS A 184 6.16 11.58 -3.87
N VAL A 185 7.03 12.54 -3.56
CA VAL A 185 7.87 12.54 -2.34
C VAL A 185 7.07 12.75 -1.05
N SER A 186 5.84 13.29 -1.15
CA SER A 186 4.94 13.56 -0.03
C SER A 186 3.62 12.80 -0.17
N VAL A 187 3.63 11.64 -0.84
CA VAL A 187 2.41 10.87 -1.02
C VAL A 187 1.87 10.38 0.32
N ARG A 188 0.58 10.65 0.60
CA ARG A 188 -0.17 9.97 1.63
C ARG A 188 -0.83 8.74 1.00
N PHE A 189 -0.87 7.64 1.73
CA PHE A 189 -1.37 6.38 1.19
C PHE A 189 -2.24 5.67 2.24
N ALA A 190 -3.44 5.25 1.83
CA ALA A 190 -4.38 4.56 2.70
C ALA A 190 -3.74 3.29 3.30
N GLY A 191 -3.95 3.05 4.60
CA GLY A 191 -3.41 1.86 5.28
C GLY A 191 -1.90 1.88 5.46
N HIS A 192 -1.26 3.06 5.44
CA HIS A 192 0.19 3.16 5.57
C HIS A 192 0.62 4.36 6.41
N GLY A 193 1.57 4.14 7.33
CA GLY A 193 2.08 5.18 8.22
C GLY A 193 0.97 5.76 9.10
N ALA A 194 0.72 7.06 9.01
CA ALA A 194 -0.31 7.76 9.78
C ALA A 194 -1.67 7.84 9.07
N ASN A 195 -1.86 7.17 7.94
CA ASN A 195 -3.08 7.30 7.15
C ASN A 195 -3.90 6.01 7.23
N ASP A 196 -5.05 6.09 7.86
CA ASP A 196 -6.01 4.99 7.93
C ASP A 196 -6.47 4.54 6.54
N GLY A 197 -6.71 3.24 6.41
CA GLY A 197 -7.15 2.56 5.19
C GLY A 197 -8.63 2.19 5.18
N GLY A 198 -8.97 1.20 4.33
CA GLY A 198 -10.33 0.83 3.98
C GLY A 198 -10.99 -0.22 4.88
N LEU A 199 -10.31 -0.85 5.85
CA LEU A 199 -10.91 -1.87 6.73
C LEU A 199 -11.87 -1.22 7.76
N ARG A 200 -12.92 -0.57 7.24
CA ARG A 200 -13.95 0.16 7.98
C ARG A 200 -15.23 0.30 7.15
N GLU A 201 -16.37 0.45 7.80
CA GLU A 201 -17.65 0.57 7.09
C GLU A 201 -17.76 1.87 6.27
N PHE A 202 -17.22 2.98 6.75
CA PHE A 202 -17.29 4.27 6.06
C PHE A 202 -15.94 4.97 6.04
N LEU A 203 -15.66 5.64 4.93
CA LEU A 203 -14.44 6.41 4.70
C LEU A 203 -14.81 7.77 4.09
N ALA A 204 -14.25 8.86 4.60
CA ALA A 204 -14.21 10.14 3.89
C ALA A 204 -12.94 10.20 3.05
N TRP A 205 -13.08 10.39 1.72
CA TRP A 205 -11.94 10.33 0.80
C TRP A 205 -12.03 11.41 -0.27
N PRO A 206 -10.90 11.93 -0.79
CA PRO A 206 -10.94 12.95 -1.85
C PRO A 206 -11.75 12.50 -3.06
N THR A 207 -12.76 13.29 -3.42
CA THR A 207 -13.68 12.99 -4.53
C THR A 207 -12.95 12.71 -5.84
N ALA A 208 -11.84 13.43 -6.09
CA ALA A 208 -11.01 13.26 -7.27
C ALA A 208 -10.30 11.90 -7.37
N LEU A 209 -10.28 11.11 -6.29
CA LEU A 209 -9.67 9.77 -6.23
C LEU A 209 -10.71 8.63 -6.25
N LEU A 210 -11.99 8.97 -6.39
CA LEU A 210 -13.06 8.00 -6.57
C LEU A 210 -13.21 7.71 -8.07
N ARG A 211 -13.12 6.44 -8.44
CA ARG A 211 -13.16 5.97 -9.83
C ARG A 211 -14.48 5.22 -10.06
N PRO A 212 -15.46 5.82 -10.73
CA PRO A 212 -16.69 5.13 -11.05
C PRO A 212 -16.42 3.83 -11.82
N VAL A 213 -17.11 2.77 -11.42
CA VAL A 213 -17.03 1.46 -12.07
C VAL A 213 -18.36 1.12 -12.73
N PRO A 214 -18.36 0.37 -13.86
CA PRO A 214 -19.58 -0.11 -14.49
C PRO A 214 -20.27 -1.17 -13.61
N ASP A 215 -21.58 -1.34 -13.82
CA ASP A 215 -22.41 -2.30 -13.07
C ASP A 215 -22.07 -3.76 -13.37
N THR A 216 -21.33 -4.02 -14.43
CA THR A 216 -20.80 -5.32 -14.80
C THR A 216 -19.74 -5.85 -13.82
N LEU A 217 -19.03 -4.98 -13.14
CA LEU A 217 -18.02 -5.33 -12.13
C LEU A 217 -18.68 -5.53 -10.76
N SER A 218 -18.33 -6.61 -10.07
CA SER A 218 -18.66 -6.78 -8.64
C SER A 218 -17.85 -5.81 -7.76
N ASP A 219 -18.20 -5.69 -6.48
CA ASP A 219 -17.42 -4.88 -5.54
C ASP A 219 -16.01 -5.47 -5.31
N ALA A 220 -15.90 -6.80 -5.34
CA ALA A 220 -14.62 -7.48 -5.26
C ALA A 220 -13.76 -7.20 -6.50
N ASP A 221 -14.36 -7.20 -7.72
CA ASP A 221 -13.65 -6.81 -8.95
C ASP A 221 -13.15 -5.37 -8.86
N ALA A 222 -14.00 -4.47 -8.36
CA ALA A 222 -13.63 -3.07 -8.18
C ALA A 222 -12.47 -2.87 -7.20
N ALA A 223 -12.41 -3.66 -6.11
CA ALA A 223 -11.27 -3.66 -5.18
C ALA A 223 -10.00 -4.22 -5.85
N MET A 224 -10.14 -5.21 -6.74
CA MET A 224 -9.03 -5.80 -7.49
C MET A 224 -8.43 -4.90 -8.56
N LEU A 225 -9.06 -3.76 -8.89
CA LEU A 225 -8.51 -2.81 -9.88
C LEU A 225 -7.21 -2.16 -9.39
N GLU A 226 -7.01 -2.03 -8.06
CA GLU A 226 -5.75 -1.52 -7.51
C GLU A 226 -4.59 -2.49 -7.78
N PRO A 227 -4.61 -3.76 -7.34
CA PRO A 227 -3.51 -4.68 -7.63
C PRO A 227 -3.32 -4.94 -9.13
N LEU A 228 -4.40 -4.97 -9.91
CA LEU A 228 -4.29 -5.02 -11.37
C LEU A 228 -3.56 -3.78 -11.93
N GLY A 229 -3.80 -2.60 -11.35
CA GLY A 229 -3.11 -1.37 -11.72
C GLY A 229 -1.61 -1.42 -11.43
N VAL A 230 -1.22 -2.01 -10.29
CA VAL A 230 0.19 -2.26 -9.96
C VAL A 230 0.83 -3.22 -10.97
N ALA A 231 0.16 -4.33 -11.28
CA ALA A 231 0.63 -5.29 -12.28
C ALA A 231 0.74 -4.66 -13.68
N LEU A 232 -0.24 -3.87 -14.10
CA LEU A 232 -0.24 -3.15 -15.37
C LEU A 232 0.89 -2.12 -15.46
N HIS A 233 1.15 -1.41 -14.38
CA HIS A 233 2.29 -0.48 -14.31
C HIS A 233 3.63 -1.19 -14.46
N ALA A 234 3.81 -2.31 -13.76
CA ALA A 234 5.02 -3.14 -13.91
C ALA A 234 5.14 -3.69 -15.33
N HIS A 235 4.03 -4.14 -15.94
CA HIS A 235 4.00 -4.59 -17.33
C HIS A 235 4.45 -3.47 -18.29
N ASP A 236 3.94 -2.23 -18.11
CA ASP A 236 4.35 -1.06 -18.91
C ASP A 236 5.85 -0.74 -18.76
N LEU A 237 6.42 -0.90 -17.54
CA LEU A 237 7.86 -0.76 -17.32
C LEU A 237 8.68 -1.82 -18.07
N GLY A 238 8.15 -3.04 -18.17
CA GLY A 238 8.75 -4.17 -18.88
C GLY A 238 8.76 -3.98 -20.39
N LYS A 239 7.74 -3.29 -20.94
CA LYS A 239 7.56 -3.04 -22.37
C LYS A 239 7.70 -4.34 -23.20
N PRO A 240 7.01 -5.42 -22.87
CA PRO A 240 7.04 -6.63 -23.70
C PRO A 240 6.50 -6.30 -25.10
N LYS A 241 7.17 -6.81 -26.12
CA LYS A 241 6.69 -6.69 -27.50
C LYS A 241 5.72 -7.82 -27.80
N ALA A 242 4.83 -7.63 -28.77
CA ALA A 242 4.05 -8.74 -29.31
C ALA A 242 5.01 -9.87 -29.78
N GLY A 243 4.67 -11.11 -29.43
CA GLY A 243 5.53 -12.27 -29.69
C GLY A 243 6.68 -12.45 -28.66
N ALA A 244 6.78 -11.62 -27.62
CA ALA A 244 7.80 -11.79 -26.57
C ALA A 244 7.57 -13.09 -25.77
N VAL A 245 8.68 -13.65 -25.26
CA VAL A 245 8.68 -14.69 -24.24
C VAL A 245 8.80 -13.98 -22.88
N VAL A 246 7.86 -14.23 -21.97
CA VAL A 246 7.73 -13.57 -20.68
C VAL A 246 7.83 -14.60 -19.55
N ALA A 247 8.56 -14.31 -18.49
CA ALA A 247 8.50 -15.06 -17.24
C ALA A 247 7.84 -14.24 -16.14
N VAL A 248 7.02 -14.90 -15.31
CA VAL A 248 6.43 -14.34 -14.09
C VAL A 248 6.89 -15.20 -12.92
N ILE A 249 7.64 -14.62 -12.01
CA ILE A 249 8.21 -15.25 -10.83
C ILE A 249 7.40 -14.82 -9.61
N GLY A 250 6.71 -15.78 -8.99
CA GLY A 250 5.69 -15.55 -7.98
C GLY A 250 4.30 -15.35 -8.60
N CYS A 251 3.39 -16.30 -8.34
CA CYS A 251 2.00 -16.31 -8.84
C CYS A 251 0.99 -15.98 -7.72
N GLY A 252 1.33 -15.03 -6.86
CA GLY A 252 0.34 -14.34 -6.02
C GLY A 252 -0.59 -13.45 -6.89
N PRO A 253 -1.50 -12.68 -6.30
CA PRO A 253 -2.49 -11.87 -7.06
C PRO A 253 -1.84 -10.97 -8.12
N ILE A 254 -0.72 -10.30 -7.79
CA ILE A 254 0.02 -9.47 -8.75
C ILE A 254 0.59 -10.31 -9.90
N GLY A 255 1.21 -11.46 -9.61
CA GLY A 255 1.75 -12.34 -10.64
C GLY A 255 0.68 -12.93 -11.55
N LEU A 256 -0.47 -13.34 -11.00
CA LEU A 256 -1.61 -13.84 -11.79
C LEU A 256 -2.17 -12.76 -12.72
N CYS A 257 -2.27 -11.51 -12.26
CA CYS A 257 -2.59 -10.38 -13.13
C CYS A 257 -1.53 -10.20 -14.25
N MET A 258 -0.23 -10.34 -13.93
CA MET A 258 0.85 -10.22 -14.92
C MET A 258 0.79 -11.35 -15.97
N VAL A 259 0.45 -12.58 -15.59
CA VAL A 259 0.24 -13.69 -16.53
C VAL A 259 -0.83 -13.32 -17.56
N GLN A 260 -1.99 -12.86 -17.10
CA GLN A 260 -3.10 -12.46 -17.96
C GLN A 260 -2.74 -11.25 -18.84
N LEU A 261 -2.11 -10.22 -18.26
CA LEU A 261 -1.65 -9.03 -19.00
C LEU A 261 -0.64 -9.39 -20.10
N ALA A 262 0.32 -10.28 -19.82
CA ALA A 262 1.28 -10.73 -20.83
C ALA A 262 0.58 -11.48 -21.99
N ARG A 263 -0.44 -12.29 -21.68
CA ARG A 263 -1.28 -12.97 -22.68
C ARG A 263 -2.05 -11.96 -23.51
N ALA A 264 -2.76 -11.04 -22.88
CA ALA A 264 -3.56 -10.01 -23.55
C ALA A 264 -2.67 -9.08 -24.42
N ALA A 265 -1.42 -8.86 -24.04
CA ALA A 265 -0.46 -8.09 -24.81
C ALA A 265 0.20 -8.86 -25.97
N GLY A 266 -0.18 -10.12 -26.20
CA GLY A 266 0.32 -10.93 -27.31
C GLY A 266 1.69 -11.56 -27.09
N ALA A 267 2.06 -11.90 -25.86
CA ALA A 267 3.22 -12.73 -25.59
C ALA A 267 3.08 -14.10 -26.28
N SER A 268 4.13 -14.55 -26.99
CA SER A 268 4.11 -15.87 -27.64
C SER A 268 4.22 -17.00 -26.62
N GLN A 269 4.85 -16.73 -25.49
CA GLN A 269 4.97 -17.66 -24.38
C GLN A 269 4.99 -16.92 -23.04
N VAL A 270 4.26 -17.45 -22.07
CA VAL A 270 4.30 -17.02 -20.67
C VAL A 270 4.73 -18.21 -19.81
N VAL A 271 5.81 -18.07 -19.10
CA VAL A 271 6.35 -19.04 -18.14
C VAL A 271 6.08 -18.54 -16.74
N ALA A 272 5.32 -19.29 -15.96
CA ALA A 272 5.03 -18.99 -14.56
C ALA A 272 5.94 -19.84 -13.64
N VAL A 273 6.47 -19.26 -12.59
CA VAL A 273 7.35 -19.93 -11.61
C VAL A 273 6.83 -19.66 -10.21
N GLU A 274 6.41 -20.72 -9.49
CA GLU A 274 5.73 -20.60 -8.20
C GLU A 274 5.92 -21.87 -7.37
N PRO A 275 6.25 -21.80 -6.05
CA PRO A 275 6.41 -22.99 -5.22
C PRO A 275 5.09 -23.66 -4.82
N LEU A 276 3.98 -22.90 -4.69
CA LEU A 276 2.71 -23.42 -4.19
C LEU A 276 1.87 -24.04 -5.31
N ALA A 277 1.48 -25.30 -5.19
CA ALA A 277 0.75 -26.05 -6.22
C ALA A 277 -0.54 -25.37 -6.66
N HIS A 278 -1.41 -24.92 -5.72
CA HIS A 278 -2.67 -24.27 -6.04
C HIS A 278 -2.48 -22.95 -6.82
N ARG A 279 -1.37 -22.24 -6.60
CA ARG A 279 -1.03 -21.02 -7.36
C ARG A 279 -0.48 -21.34 -8.75
N ARG A 280 0.25 -22.46 -8.88
CA ARG A 280 0.66 -22.98 -10.18
C ARG A 280 -0.54 -23.36 -11.03
N GLU A 281 -1.52 -24.05 -10.45
CA GLU A 281 -2.79 -24.41 -11.11
C GLU A 281 -3.54 -23.17 -11.57
N ALA A 282 -3.64 -22.15 -10.71
CA ALA A 282 -4.25 -20.88 -11.07
C ALA A 282 -3.51 -20.18 -12.22
N ALA A 283 -2.18 -20.17 -12.20
CA ALA A 283 -1.38 -19.57 -13.26
C ALA A 283 -1.61 -20.29 -14.62
N ALA A 284 -1.71 -21.61 -14.63
CA ALA A 284 -2.06 -22.39 -15.82
C ALA A 284 -3.46 -22.05 -16.32
N ALA A 285 -4.46 -22.01 -15.42
CA ALA A 285 -5.84 -21.66 -15.75
C ALA A 285 -5.96 -20.23 -16.32
N MET A 286 -5.13 -19.29 -15.84
CA MET A 286 -5.08 -17.89 -16.31
C MET A 286 -4.18 -17.68 -17.53
N GLY A 287 -3.69 -18.75 -18.15
CA GLY A 287 -3.07 -18.71 -19.46
C GLY A 287 -1.54 -18.75 -19.48
N ALA A 288 -0.87 -19.15 -18.40
CA ALA A 288 0.54 -19.50 -18.48
C ALA A 288 0.72 -20.72 -19.40
N HIS A 289 1.66 -20.66 -20.34
CA HIS A 289 1.91 -21.76 -21.27
C HIS A 289 2.79 -22.84 -20.65
N VAL A 290 3.67 -22.44 -19.72
CA VAL A 290 4.54 -23.31 -18.97
C VAL A 290 4.46 -22.89 -17.51
N VAL A 291 4.33 -23.87 -16.63
CA VAL A 291 4.29 -23.63 -15.18
C VAL A 291 5.36 -24.49 -14.53
N LEU A 292 6.24 -23.82 -13.77
CA LEU A 292 7.39 -24.47 -13.14
C LEU A 292 7.26 -24.36 -11.61
N ASP A 293 7.67 -25.44 -10.92
CA ASP A 293 7.84 -25.45 -9.48
C ASP A 293 9.14 -24.73 -9.13
N ALA A 294 9.03 -23.65 -8.36
CA ALA A 294 10.19 -22.86 -7.96
C ALA A 294 11.16 -23.63 -7.06
N ASP A 295 10.66 -24.63 -6.31
CA ASP A 295 11.45 -25.44 -5.38
C ASP A 295 12.04 -26.70 -6.04
N ALA A 296 11.75 -26.94 -7.32
CA ALA A 296 12.33 -28.08 -8.03
C ALA A 296 13.83 -27.86 -8.31
N ASP A 297 14.67 -28.85 -8.03
CA ASP A 297 16.13 -28.81 -8.24
C ASP A 297 16.53 -28.43 -9.67
N ASN A 298 15.72 -28.80 -10.65
CA ASN A 298 15.96 -28.56 -12.07
C ASN A 298 15.24 -27.34 -12.65
N VAL A 299 14.65 -26.46 -11.84
CA VAL A 299 13.81 -25.34 -12.33
C VAL A 299 14.52 -24.45 -13.36
N HIS A 300 15.82 -24.22 -13.20
CA HIS A 300 16.62 -23.46 -14.17
C HIS A 300 16.80 -24.21 -15.49
N VAL A 301 16.97 -25.51 -15.45
CA VAL A 301 17.07 -26.38 -16.64
C VAL A 301 15.74 -26.38 -17.36
N ALA A 302 14.63 -26.60 -16.64
CA ALA A 302 13.28 -26.63 -17.18
C ALA A 302 12.91 -25.29 -17.87
N LEU A 303 13.28 -24.13 -17.27
CA LEU A 303 13.09 -22.84 -17.91
C LEU A 303 13.95 -22.71 -19.19
N SER A 304 15.21 -23.18 -19.15
CA SER A 304 16.08 -23.17 -20.33
C SER A 304 15.51 -23.99 -21.47
N GLU A 305 15.04 -25.19 -21.17
CA GLU A 305 14.40 -26.07 -22.16
C GLU A 305 13.12 -25.45 -22.71
N ALA A 306 12.25 -24.92 -21.84
CA ALA A 306 11.03 -24.24 -22.24
C ALA A 306 11.26 -23.04 -23.17
N THR A 307 12.43 -22.40 -23.08
CA THR A 307 12.79 -21.23 -23.90
C THR A 307 13.82 -21.54 -24.98
N GLY A 308 14.09 -22.82 -25.25
CA GLY A 308 15.09 -23.27 -26.24
C GLY A 308 16.50 -22.76 -25.94
N GLY A 309 16.88 -22.61 -24.67
CA GLY A 309 18.18 -22.09 -24.23
C GLY A 309 18.34 -20.57 -24.36
N ARG A 310 17.39 -19.87 -24.98
CA ARG A 310 17.47 -18.42 -25.25
C ARG A 310 17.26 -17.56 -24.01
N GLY A 311 16.38 -18.00 -23.10
CA GLY A 311 15.85 -17.21 -22.01
C GLY A 311 14.71 -16.28 -22.43
N VAL A 312 14.16 -15.52 -21.46
CA VAL A 312 12.96 -14.69 -21.66
C VAL A 312 13.32 -13.24 -22.01
N ASP A 313 12.44 -12.59 -22.77
CA ASP A 313 12.60 -11.17 -23.14
C ASP A 313 12.37 -10.25 -21.95
N VAL A 314 11.39 -10.60 -21.12
CA VAL A 314 11.04 -9.87 -19.88
C VAL A 314 10.77 -10.86 -18.76
N ALA A 315 11.39 -10.66 -17.62
CA ALA A 315 11.10 -11.35 -16.37
C ALA A 315 10.48 -10.38 -15.38
N PHE A 316 9.28 -10.71 -14.91
CA PHE A 316 8.58 -10.00 -13.84
C PHE A 316 8.78 -10.75 -12.52
N GLU A 317 9.36 -10.11 -11.54
CA GLU A 317 9.53 -10.63 -10.20
C GLU A 317 8.42 -10.05 -9.30
N ALA A 318 7.57 -10.92 -8.77
CA ALA A 318 6.43 -10.59 -7.93
C ALA A 318 6.38 -11.42 -6.62
N ALA A 319 7.44 -12.19 -6.32
CA ALA A 319 7.56 -12.98 -5.10
C ALA A 319 8.12 -12.17 -3.92
N GLY A 320 8.91 -11.12 -4.20
CA GLY A 320 9.54 -10.29 -3.18
C GLY A 320 10.65 -11.02 -2.40
N THR A 321 11.41 -11.90 -3.07
CA THR A 321 12.48 -12.67 -2.43
C THR A 321 13.79 -12.55 -3.21
N ASP A 322 14.93 -12.65 -2.53
CA ASP A 322 16.24 -12.66 -3.18
C ASP A 322 16.39 -13.84 -4.17
N ALA A 323 15.82 -15.00 -3.83
CA ALA A 323 15.78 -16.15 -4.72
C ALA A 323 14.99 -15.83 -6.01
N GLY A 324 13.83 -15.20 -5.89
CA GLY A 324 13.03 -14.75 -7.03
C GLY A 324 13.76 -13.74 -7.91
N VAL A 325 14.44 -12.76 -7.30
CA VAL A 325 15.26 -11.77 -8.03
C VAL A 325 16.44 -12.45 -8.75
N GLY A 326 17.14 -13.35 -8.07
CA GLY A 326 18.22 -14.14 -8.64
C GLY A 326 17.77 -14.98 -9.83
N PHE A 327 16.60 -15.62 -9.68
CA PHE A 327 15.97 -16.42 -10.74
C PHE A 327 15.58 -15.55 -11.94
N ALA A 328 14.95 -14.40 -11.71
CA ALA A 328 14.58 -13.46 -12.78
C ALA A 328 15.77 -12.97 -13.59
N VAL A 329 16.89 -12.66 -12.91
CA VAL A 329 18.18 -12.30 -13.55
C VAL A 329 18.74 -13.46 -14.37
N ALA A 330 18.66 -14.70 -13.83
CA ALA A 330 19.13 -15.89 -14.55
C ALA A 330 18.24 -16.22 -15.76
N ALA A 331 16.92 -16.05 -15.65
CA ALA A 331 15.94 -16.35 -16.68
C ALA A 331 16.01 -15.41 -17.88
N ALA A 332 16.33 -14.14 -17.67
CA ALA A 332 16.35 -13.12 -18.72
C ALA A 332 17.46 -13.41 -19.75
N ARG A 333 17.15 -13.29 -21.05
CA ARG A 333 18.14 -13.39 -22.13
C ARG A 333 19.12 -12.22 -22.11
N PRO A 334 20.26 -12.30 -22.85
CA PRO A 334 21.10 -11.13 -23.10
C PRO A 334 20.28 -9.97 -23.71
N GLY A 335 20.45 -8.74 -23.14
CA GLY A 335 19.68 -7.56 -23.49
C GLY A 335 18.23 -7.56 -23.01
N GLY A 336 17.83 -8.56 -22.20
CA GLY A 336 16.49 -8.67 -21.62
C GLY A 336 16.21 -7.65 -20.50
N ARG A 337 14.99 -7.68 -19.97
CA ARG A 337 14.53 -6.80 -18.90
C ARG A 337 14.10 -7.61 -17.69
N VAL A 338 14.37 -7.08 -16.51
CA VAL A 338 13.90 -7.62 -15.22
C VAL A 338 13.15 -6.50 -14.51
N ILE A 339 11.90 -6.76 -14.15
CA ILE A 339 11.04 -5.80 -13.45
C ILE A 339 10.79 -6.36 -12.06
N LEU A 340 11.24 -5.66 -11.03
CA LEU A 340 11.08 -6.02 -9.64
C LEU A 340 9.82 -5.33 -9.12
N ALA A 341 8.76 -6.08 -8.87
CA ALA A 341 7.49 -5.61 -8.34
C ALA A 341 7.20 -6.18 -6.96
N GLY A 342 7.81 -7.31 -6.60
CA GLY A 342 7.73 -7.88 -5.27
C GLY A 342 8.37 -6.98 -4.22
N ILE A 343 7.78 -6.95 -3.02
CA ILE A 343 8.30 -6.18 -1.86
C ILE A 343 9.06 -7.17 -0.98
N PRO A 344 10.38 -7.00 -0.79
CA PRO A 344 11.15 -7.90 0.07
C PRO A 344 10.79 -7.71 1.55
N GLY A 345 10.90 -8.79 2.34
CA GLY A 345 10.69 -8.74 3.79
C GLY A 345 11.81 -8.03 4.56
N HIS A 346 12.89 -7.63 3.90
CA HIS A 346 14.01 -6.85 4.45
C HIS A 346 14.38 -5.70 3.51
N ASP A 347 15.13 -4.72 4.01
CA ASP A 347 15.44 -3.47 3.29
C ASP A 347 16.57 -3.60 2.24
N SER A 348 16.84 -4.80 1.76
CA SER A 348 17.85 -5.04 0.73
C SER A 348 17.44 -6.20 -0.18
N THR A 349 17.93 -6.19 -1.41
CA THR A 349 17.83 -7.35 -2.31
C THR A 349 19.14 -7.59 -2.99
N THR A 350 19.45 -8.87 -3.23
CA THR A 350 20.70 -9.29 -3.81
C THR A 350 20.50 -10.13 -5.08
N PHE A 351 21.43 -10.02 -6.02
CA PHE A 351 21.44 -10.83 -7.23
C PHE A 351 22.89 -10.98 -7.77
N PRO A 352 23.15 -12.00 -8.62
CA PRO A 352 24.48 -12.20 -9.22
C PRO A 352 24.83 -11.09 -10.21
N ALA A 353 25.48 -10.01 -9.72
CA ALA A 353 25.80 -8.82 -10.49
C ALA A 353 26.64 -9.13 -11.75
N SER A 354 27.55 -10.12 -11.69
CA SER A 354 28.35 -10.55 -12.82
C SER A 354 27.50 -11.13 -13.95
N VAL A 355 26.43 -11.86 -13.64
CA VAL A 355 25.49 -12.42 -14.61
C VAL A 355 24.70 -11.29 -15.27
N ALA A 356 24.09 -10.41 -14.45
CA ALA A 356 23.31 -9.28 -14.94
C ALA A 356 24.13 -8.38 -15.87
N ARG A 357 25.38 -8.06 -15.48
CA ARG A 357 26.30 -7.23 -16.26
C ARG A 357 26.70 -7.88 -17.60
N ARG A 358 27.08 -9.17 -17.59
CA ARG A 358 27.44 -9.86 -18.82
C ARG A 358 26.30 -9.99 -19.80
N LYS A 359 25.07 -10.13 -19.31
CA LYS A 359 23.86 -10.15 -20.15
C LYS A 359 23.41 -8.76 -20.59
N GLY A 360 23.96 -7.67 -20.03
CA GLY A 360 23.53 -6.30 -20.33
C GLY A 360 22.05 -6.08 -19.99
N LEU A 361 21.61 -6.57 -18.84
CA LEU A 361 20.19 -6.50 -18.44
C LEU A 361 19.77 -5.08 -18.06
N THR A 362 18.53 -4.76 -18.34
CA THR A 362 17.84 -3.58 -17.78
C THR A 362 17.02 -4.01 -16.56
N LEU A 363 17.40 -3.57 -15.38
CA LEU A 363 16.62 -3.79 -14.15
C LEU A 363 15.82 -2.54 -13.84
N LYS A 364 14.53 -2.70 -13.49
CA LYS A 364 13.66 -1.62 -13.03
C LYS A 364 12.86 -2.06 -11.81
N LEU A 365 12.78 -1.16 -10.83
CA LEU A 365 11.91 -1.34 -9.67
C LEU A 365 10.56 -0.70 -9.97
N SER A 366 9.48 -1.45 -9.72
CA SER A 366 8.12 -0.95 -9.82
C SER A 366 7.67 -0.43 -8.45
N ARG A 367 7.16 0.81 -8.42
CA ARG A 367 6.58 1.37 -7.20
C ARG A 367 5.12 1.71 -7.43
N ARG A 368 4.20 0.99 -6.76
CA ARG A 368 2.76 1.25 -6.85
C ARG A 368 2.31 1.34 -8.32
N MET A 369 1.42 2.25 -8.64
CA MET A 369 0.95 2.50 -10.00
C MET A 369 0.83 4.00 -10.30
N LYS A 370 0.89 4.34 -11.57
CA LYS A 370 0.50 5.66 -12.09
C LYS A 370 -1.03 5.77 -12.16
N GLU A 371 -1.56 6.62 -13.04
CA GLU A 371 -2.99 6.64 -13.36
C GLU A 371 -3.35 5.43 -14.22
N MET A 372 -3.75 4.32 -13.58
CA MET A 372 -4.05 3.05 -14.26
C MET A 372 -5.53 2.69 -14.28
N TYR A 373 -6.35 3.26 -13.38
CA TYR A 373 -7.77 2.90 -13.24
C TYR A 373 -8.58 2.91 -14.56
N PRO A 374 -8.46 3.92 -15.44
CA PRO A 374 -9.23 3.88 -16.69
C PRO A 374 -8.89 2.68 -17.58
N ARG A 375 -7.64 2.22 -17.52
CA ARG A 375 -7.19 1.05 -18.28
C ARG A 375 -7.61 -0.26 -17.61
N THR A 376 -7.46 -0.35 -16.29
CA THR A 376 -7.82 -1.56 -15.53
C THR A 376 -9.32 -1.80 -15.58
N ILE A 377 -10.15 -0.76 -15.41
CA ILE A 377 -11.61 -0.86 -15.57
C ILE A 377 -11.95 -1.45 -16.92
N ARG A 378 -11.40 -0.90 -18.01
CA ARG A 378 -11.68 -1.40 -19.36
C ARG A 378 -11.19 -2.83 -19.56
N LEU A 379 -10.01 -3.20 -19.09
CA LEU A 379 -9.48 -4.55 -19.22
C LEU A 379 -10.37 -5.61 -18.57
N VAL A 380 -10.96 -5.28 -17.41
CA VAL A 380 -11.87 -6.18 -16.69
C VAL A 380 -13.24 -6.18 -17.35
N ASP A 381 -13.79 -5.00 -17.68
CA ASP A 381 -15.11 -4.85 -18.29
C ASP A 381 -15.22 -5.52 -19.68
N GLU A 382 -14.14 -5.49 -20.47
CA GLU A 382 -14.03 -6.16 -21.77
C GLU A 382 -13.66 -7.67 -21.64
N GLY A 383 -13.48 -8.19 -20.41
CA GLY A 383 -13.13 -9.60 -20.16
C GLY A 383 -11.73 -9.99 -20.62
N LEU A 384 -10.82 -9.02 -20.82
CA LEU A 384 -9.42 -9.28 -21.19
C LEU A 384 -8.58 -9.73 -20.02
N VAL A 385 -9.00 -9.38 -18.80
CA VAL A 385 -8.38 -9.81 -17.52
C VAL A 385 -9.51 -10.22 -16.57
N ASP A 386 -9.45 -11.46 -16.11
CA ASP A 386 -10.36 -12.01 -15.12
C ASP A 386 -9.77 -11.83 -13.72
N VAL A 387 -10.24 -10.84 -12.99
CA VAL A 387 -9.86 -10.61 -11.60
C VAL A 387 -10.74 -11.37 -10.63
N ALA A 388 -11.96 -11.72 -11.01
CA ALA A 388 -12.92 -12.44 -10.18
C ALA A 388 -12.38 -13.81 -9.77
N SER A 389 -11.80 -14.57 -10.72
CA SER A 389 -11.21 -15.89 -10.45
C SER A 389 -9.98 -15.84 -9.52
N ILE A 390 -9.39 -14.66 -9.29
CA ILE A 390 -8.31 -14.48 -8.31
C ILE A 390 -8.87 -14.41 -6.90
N VAL A 391 -10.10 -13.92 -6.70
CA VAL A 391 -10.73 -13.80 -5.37
C VAL A 391 -11.25 -15.18 -4.94
N THR A 392 -10.64 -15.75 -3.91
CA THR A 392 -10.99 -17.12 -3.46
C THR A 392 -11.71 -17.16 -2.12
N HIS A 393 -11.55 -16.14 -1.29
CA HIS A 393 -12.15 -16.09 0.04
C HIS A 393 -12.67 -14.69 0.34
N THR A 394 -13.82 -14.65 1.03
CA THR A 394 -14.39 -13.39 1.53
C THR A 394 -14.75 -13.55 3.00
N PHE A 395 -14.38 -12.56 3.81
CA PHE A 395 -14.67 -12.51 5.24
C PHE A 395 -15.45 -11.23 5.56
N PRO A 396 -16.40 -11.26 6.50
CA PRO A 396 -16.99 -10.03 7.04
C PRO A 396 -15.96 -9.30 7.91
N LEU A 397 -16.19 -8.00 8.16
CA LEU A 397 -15.26 -7.15 8.92
C LEU A 397 -14.97 -7.68 10.33
N GLU A 398 -15.98 -8.27 10.98
CA GLU A 398 -15.85 -8.88 12.30
C GLU A 398 -14.82 -10.00 12.38
N LYS A 399 -14.54 -10.61 11.23
CA LYS A 399 -13.56 -11.68 11.07
C LYS A 399 -12.25 -11.21 10.43
N ALA A 400 -11.95 -9.91 10.51
CA ALA A 400 -10.73 -9.36 9.92
C ALA A 400 -9.46 -10.05 10.43
N ASP A 401 -9.37 -10.39 11.73
CA ASP A 401 -8.23 -11.13 12.28
C ASP A 401 -8.09 -12.53 11.65
N GLU A 402 -9.21 -13.27 11.48
CA GLU A 402 -9.21 -14.56 10.78
C GLU A 402 -8.75 -14.41 9.31
N ALA A 403 -9.21 -13.33 8.63
CA ALA A 403 -8.81 -13.03 7.26
C ALA A 403 -7.31 -12.77 7.13
N PHE A 404 -6.72 -12.00 8.05
CA PHE A 404 -5.27 -11.76 8.08
C PHE A 404 -4.47 -13.04 8.32
N ARG A 405 -4.90 -13.90 9.24
CA ARG A 405 -4.25 -15.21 9.48
C ARG A 405 -4.32 -16.08 8.25
N ALA A 406 -5.49 -16.24 7.64
CA ALA A 406 -5.66 -17.00 6.40
C ALA A 406 -4.77 -16.48 5.26
N ALA A 407 -4.65 -15.14 5.13
CA ALA A 407 -3.78 -14.52 4.13
C ALA A 407 -2.29 -14.78 4.41
N SER A 408 -1.87 -14.70 5.70
CA SER A 408 -0.49 -14.99 6.12
C SER A 408 -0.11 -16.45 5.90
N ASP A 409 -1.05 -17.37 6.11
CA ASP A 409 -0.90 -18.81 5.86
C ASP A 409 -0.99 -19.15 4.36
N ARG A 410 -1.16 -18.11 3.50
CA ARG A 410 -1.29 -18.23 2.03
C ARG A 410 -2.42 -19.15 1.59
N VAL A 411 -3.53 -19.15 2.34
CA VAL A 411 -4.76 -19.86 1.98
C VAL A 411 -5.39 -19.18 0.77
N GLY A 412 -5.57 -19.93 -0.31
CA GLY A 412 -6.12 -19.43 -1.55
C GLY A 412 -5.21 -18.44 -2.30
N LEU A 413 -5.83 -17.56 -3.10
CA LEU A 413 -5.13 -16.61 -3.97
C LEU A 413 -5.26 -15.18 -3.43
N LYS A 414 -6.50 -14.67 -3.35
CA LYS A 414 -6.83 -13.35 -2.82
C LYS A 414 -7.95 -13.43 -1.81
N ILE A 415 -7.78 -12.71 -0.71
CA ILE A 415 -8.78 -12.58 0.35
C ILE A 415 -9.37 -11.18 0.28
N ILE A 416 -10.70 -11.10 0.31
CA ILE A 416 -11.47 -9.87 0.43
C ILE A 416 -12.09 -9.81 1.83
N VAL A 417 -12.07 -8.66 2.46
CA VAL A 417 -12.88 -8.34 3.63
C VAL A 417 -14.02 -7.44 3.18
N SER A 418 -15.26 -7.77 3.56
CA SER A 418 -16.47 -6.97 3.29
C SER A 418 -16.85 -6.19 4.55
N PRO A 419 -16.56 -4.87 4.62
CA PRO A 419 -16.88 -4.07 5.80
C PRO A 419 -18.38 -3.81 5.97
N SER A 420 -19.09 -3.75 4.86
CA SER A 420 -20.55 -3.53 4.86
C SER A 420 -21.24 -4.70 4.17
N PRO A 421 -22.38 -5.17 4.72
CA PRO A 421 -23.16 -6.23 4.11
C PRO A 421 -23.81 -5.80 2.77
#